data_4b8ce2a242c02d1d724986d5aec3c4c8
#
_entry.id   4b8ce2a242c02d1d724986d5aec3c4c8
#
_cell.length_a   1.000
_cell.length_b   1.000
_cell.length_c   1.000
_cell.angle_alpha   90.00
_cell.angle_beta   90.00
_cell.angle_gamma   90.00
#
_symmetry.space_group_name_H-M   'P 1'
#
loop_
_entity.id
_entity.type
_entity.pdbx_description
1 polymer ?
#
loop_
_entity_poly.entity_id
_entity_poly.type
_entity_poly.pdbx_seq_one_letter_code
_entity_poly.pdbx_strand_id
1 'polypeptide(L)'
;MDKLHVEAERTTQAPPATVWALVSEAMTYPQWGPWSEVGYRRPGDASPRGPGAVYWLRSSRRYGLRHPVSVEKILDAEEGRRLAYTVISGIPVRNYRAEVTLAPDAGGTRIRWAASWDRTLAGRLVHRSLRRAYPQIVGDLARAAEERAAPVQG
;
A
#
# COMPACT_ATOMS: atom_id res chain seq x y z
N MET A 1 22.84 -1.70 9.98
CA MET A 1 22.94 -1.54 8.54
C MET A 1 22.10 -0.36 8.09
N ASP A 2 22.66 0.40 7.18
CA ASP A 2 22.02 1.60 6.65
C ASP A 2 20.76 1.25 5.83
N LYS A 3 19.74 2.08 5.94
CA LYS A 3 18.44 1.86 5.28
C LYS A 3 18.22 2.88 4.19
N LEU A 4 17.53 2.45 3.14
CA LEU A 4 16.89 3.34 2.18
C LEU A 4 15.47 3.62 2.68
N HIS A 5 14.97 4.79 2.34
CA HIS A 5 13.66 5.24 2.80
C HIS A 5 12.90 5.93 1.67
N VAL A 6 11.61 5.71 1.60
CA VAL A 6 10.70 6.41 0.71
C VAL A 6 9.44 6.77 1.47
N GLU A 7 8.86 7.90 1.14
CA GLU A 7 7.68 8.40 1.83
C GLU A 7 6.88 9.29 0.88
N ALA A 8 5.55 9.19 0.98
CA ALA A 8 4.63 10.09 0.30
C ALA A 8 3.45 10.40 1.22
N GLU A 9 2.91 11.60 1.09
CA GLU A 9 1.79 12.08 1.89
C GLU A 9 0.79 12.80 1.00
N ARG A 10 -0.50 12.60 1.29
CA ARG A 10 -1.59 13.27 0.58
C ARG A 10 -2.78 13.44 1.52
N THR A 11 -3.51 14.53 1.38
CA THR A 11 -4.79 14.71 2.07
C THR A 11 -5.94 14.35 1.14
N THR A 12 -7.03 13.88 1.72
CA THR A 12 -8.29 13.61 1.03
C THR A 12 -9.44 14.15 1.88
N GLN A 13 -10.53 14.50 1.24
CA GLN A 13 -11.75 14.91 1.97
C GLN A 13 -12.56 13.73 2.51
N ALA A 14 -12.22 12.51 2.09
CA ALA A 14 -12.87 11.30 2.59
C ALA A 14 -12.50 11.03 4.06
N PRO A 15 -13.45 10.52 4.87
CA PRO A 15 -13.15 10.19 6.26
C PRO A 15 -12.20 8.98 6.37
N PRO A 16 -11.48 8.84 7.50
CA PRO A 16 -10.53 7.74 7.68
C PRO A 16 -11.13 6.34 7.46
N ALA A 17 -12.38 6.12 7.84
CA ALA A 17 -13.04 4.84 7.63
C ALA A 17 -13.14 4.45 6.15
N THR A 18 -13.39 5.43 5.28
CA THR A 18 -13.46 5.19 3.83
C THR A 18 -12.09 4.84 3.25
N VAL A 19 -11.05 5.58 3.66
CA VAL A 19 -9.67 5.28 3.24
C VAL A 19 -9.25 3.90 3.74
N TRP A 20 -9.55 3.58 4.98
CA TRP A 20 -9.22 2.30 5.60
C TRP A 20 -9.86 1.13 4.86
N ALA A 21 -11.13 1.25 4.48
CA ALA A 21 -11.84 0.22 3.75
C ALA A 21 -11.15 -0.14 2.42
N LEU A 22 -10.44 0.81 1.81
CA LEU A 22 -9.69 0.57 0.58
C LEU A 22 -8.31 0.00 0.85
N VAL A 23 -7.53 0.61 1.75
CA VAL A 23 -6.13 0.24 1.94
C VAL A 23 -5.98 -1.06 2.73
N SER A 24 -6.91 -1.39 3.61
CA SER A 24 -6.86 -2.62 4.40
C SER A 24 -7.38 -3.86 3.66
N GLU A 25 -8.02 -3.68 2.51
CA GLU A 25 -8.56 -4.78 1.70
C GLU A 25 -7.86 -4.82 0.35
N ALA A 26 -6.86 -5.69 0.23
CA ALA A 26 -6.04 -5.80 -0.97
C ALA A 26 -6.86 -6.11 -2.24
N MET A 27 -8.00 -6.79 -2.10
CA MET A 27 -8.88 -7.09 -3.24
C MET A 27 -9.43 -5.85 -3.92
N THR A 28 -9.40 -4.69 -3.26
CA THR A 28 -9.81 -3.42 -3.89
C THR A 28 -8.71 -2.80 -4.74
N TYR A 29 -7.46 -3.18 -4.57
CA TYR A 29 -6.30 -2.51 -5.14
C TYR A 29 -6.35 -2.37 -6.66
N PRO A 30 -6.77 -3.38 -7.44
CA PRO A 30 -6.87 -3.20 -8.90
C PRO A 30 -7.86 -2.13 -9.34
N GLN A 31 -8.79 -1.76 -8.46
CA GLN A 31 -9.82 -0.75 -8.78
C GLN A 31 -9.27 0.68 -8.70
N TRP A 32 -8.17 0.89 -7.97
CA TRP A 32 -7.70 2.25 -7.74
C TRP A 32 -6.19 2.45 -7.90
N GLY A 33 -5.37 1.42 -7.77
CA GLY A 33 -3.92 1.55 -7.79
C GLY A 33 -3.27 0.83 -9.00
N PRO A 34 -1.93 0.86 -9.09
CA PRO A 34 -1.21 0.32 -10.23
C PRO A 34 -1.03 -1.20 -10.15
N TRP A 35 -2.10 -1.93 -9.91
CA TRP A 35 -2.12 -3.39 -9.85
C TRP A 35 -3.25 -3.92 -10.73
N SER A 36 -2.94 -4.97 -11.51
CA SER A 36 -3.92 -5.58 -12.42
C SER A 36 -4.65 -6.76 -11.79
N GLU A 37 -3.98 -7.47 -10.89
CA GLU A 37 -4.53 -8.64 -10.23
C GLU A 37 -4.03 -8.74 -8.79
N VAL A 38 -4.84 -9.33 -7.93
CA VAL A 38 -4.52 -9.55 -6.52
C VAL A 38 -5.20 -10.83 -6.05
N GLY A 39 -4.58 -11.51 -5.09
CA GLY A 39 -5.19 -12.67 -4.45
C GLY A 39 -4.60 -12.93 -3.08
N TYR A 40 -5.38 -13.52 -2.18
CA TYR A 40 -4.89 -13.92 -0.87
C TYR A 40 -4.35 -15.35 -0.94
N ARG A 41 -3.20 -15.57 -0.28
CA ARG A 41 -2.60 -16.90 -0.12
C ARG A 41 -2.95 -17.55 1.21
N ARG A 42 -3.10 -16.72 2.26
CA ARG A 42 -3.52 -17.20 3.58
C ARG A 42 -4.19 -16.09 4.36
N PRO A 43 -5.14 -16.44 5.24
CA PRO A 43 -5.76 -15.44 6.12
C PRO A 43 -4.81 -15.04 7.25
N GLY A 44 -5.15 -13.95 7.94
CA GLY A 44 -4.44 -13.54 9.14
C GLY A 44 -4.67 -14.50 10.30
N ASP A 45 -3.86 -14.33 11.33
CA ASP A 45 -3.87 -15.25 12.48
C ASP A 45 -5.13 -15.10 13.35
N ALA A 46 -5.59 -13.87 13.56
CA ALA A 46 -6.77 -13.57 14.37
C ALA A 46 -7.98 -13.13 13.55
N SER A 47 -7.75 -12.53 12.39
CA SER A 47 -8.80 -12.09 11.48
C SER A 47 -8.33 -12.27 10.04
N PRO A 48 -9.25 -12.49 9.07
CA PRO A 48 -8.85 -12.82 7.70
C PRO A 48 -7.91 -11.81 7.04
N ARG A 49 -8.07 -10.53 7.34
CA ARG A 49 -7.28 -9.43 6.72
C ARG A 49 -6.30 -8.78 7.68
N GLY A 50 -6.13 -9.36 8.87
CA GLY A 50 -5.24 -8.83 9.90
C GLY A 50 -3.82 -9.37 9.82
N PRO A 51 -3.03 -9.14 10.89
CA PRO A 51 -1.65 -9.63 10.95
C PRO A 51 -1.52 -11.11 10.63
N GLY A 52 -0.50 -11.45 9.84
CA GLY A 52 -0.28 -12.80 9.34
C GLY A 52 -0.90 -13.06 7.97
N ALA A 53 -1.83 -12.26 7.51
CA ALA A 53 -2.41 -12.39 6.17
C ALA A 53 -1.34 -12.22 5.09
N VAL A 54 -1.36 -13.10 4.10
CA VAL A 54 -0.42 -13.06 2.96
C VAL A 54 -1.23 -12.95 1.68
N TYR A 55 -0.83 -12.00 0.85
CA TYR A 55 -1.46 -11.75 -0.46
C TYR A 55 -0.39 -11.47 -1.50
N TRP A 56 -0.77 -11.62 -2.77
CA TRP A 56 0.09 -11.31 -3.89
C TRP A 56 -0.54 -10.23 -4.76
N LEU A 57 0.31 -9.41 -5.36
CA LEU A 57 -0.10 -8.28 -6.22
C LEU A 57 0.67 -8.36 -7.53
N ARG A 58 -0.03 -8.32 -8.66
CA ARG A 58 0.60 -8.19 -9.97
C ARG A 58 0.61 -6.72 -10.37
N SER A 59 1.79 -6.19 -10.65
CA SER A 59 1.93 -4.81 -11.12
C SER A 59 1.28 -4.63 -12.50
N SER A 60 0.52 -3.57 -12.69
CA SER A 60 0.01 -3.18 -14.00
C SER A 60 1.10 -2.55 -14.87
N ARG A 61 2.20 -2.10 -14.26
CA ARG A 61 3.36 -1.56 -14.97
C ARG A 61 4.28 -2.69 -15.40
N ARG A 62 4.86 -2.54 -16.60
CA ARG A 62 5.87 -3.46 -17.10
C ARG A 62 7.26 -3.02 -16.65
N TYR A 63 8.05 -3.99 -16.26
CA TYR A 63 9.49 -3.84 -16.03
C TYR A 63 10.19 -4.79 -17.02
N GLY A 64 10.69 -4.23 -18.12
CA GLY A 64 11.11 -5.01 -19.26
C GLY A 64 9.88 -5.68 -19.91
N LEU A 65 9.89 -7.00 -20.05
CA LEU A 65 8.79 -7.76 -20.63
C LEU A 65 7.84 -8.36 -19.59
N ARG A 66 8.05 -8.05 -18.29
CA ARG A 66 7.32 -8.70 -17.21
C ARG A 66 6.49 -7.71 -16.40
N HIS A 67 5.37 -8.22 -15.90
CA HIS A 67 4.58 -7.57 -14.86
C HIS A 67 4.93 -8.26 -13.54
N PRO A 68 5.79 -7.67 -12.70
CA PRO A 68 6.24 -8.35 -11.48
C PRO A 68 5.09 -8.61 -10.52
N VAL A 69 5.21 -9.73 -9.81
CA VAL A 69 4.28 -10.13 -8.76
C VAL A 69 5.01 -10.03 -7.43
N SER A 70 4.52 -9.18 -6.54
CA SER A 70 5.01 -9.11 -5.17
C SER A 70 4.12 -9.93 -4.25
N VAL A 71 4.74 -10.56 -3.26
CA VAL A 71 4.04 -11.27 -2.18
C VAL A 71 4.29 -10.51 -0.91
N GLU A 72 3.22 -10.13 -0.24
CA GLU A 72 3.27 -9.26 0.93
C GLU A 72 2.58 -9.93 2.13
N LYS A 73 3.04 -9.57 3.33
CA LYS A 73 2.48 -10.08 4.59
C LYS A 73 2.16 -8.91 5.51
N ILE A 74 0.95 -8.91 6.05
CA ILE A 74 0.56 -7.93 7.06
C ILE A 74 1.30 -8.24 8.35
N LEU A 75 2.00 -7.25 8.89
CA LEU A 75 2.73 -7.35 10.15
C LEU A 75 1.92 -6.84 11.32
N ASP A 76 1.17 -5.75 11.12
CA ASP A 76 0.40 -5.10 12.16
C ASP A 76 -0.73 -4.32 11.53
N ALA A 77 -1.86 -4.22 12.22
CA ALA A 77 -3.01 -3.46 11.76
C ALA A 77 -3.75 -2.86 12.95
N GLU A 78 -3.96 -1.57 12.88
CA GLU A 78 -4.77 -0.81 13.84
C GLU A 78 -5.90 -0.16 13.05
N GLU A 79 -7.11 -0.68 13.24
CA GLU A 79 -8.26 -0.33 12.41
C GLU A 79 -8.48 1.19 12.31
N GLY A 80 -8.56 1.66 11.07
CA GLY A 80 -8.78 3.07 10.77
C GLY A 80 -7.57 3.98 10.92
N ARG A 81 -6.42 3.46 11.36
CA ARG A 81 -5.26 4.29 11.72
C ARG A 81 -3.95 3.87 11.09
N ARG A 82 -3.61 2.58 11.09
CA ARG A 82 -2.27 2.15 10.69
C ARG A 82 -2.28 0.71 10.18
N LEU A 83 -1.58 0.51 9.07
CA LEU A 83 -1.33 -0.79 8.48
C LEU A 83 0.17 -0.91 8.22
N ALA A 84 0.80 -1.98 8.72
CA ALA A 84 2.20 -2.27 8.46
C ALA A 84 2.34 -3.60 7.74
N TYR A 85 3.21 -3.67 6.74
CA TYR A 85 3.43 -4.90 5.97
C TYR A 85 4.88 -5.03 5.52
N THR A 86 5.25 -6.24 5.12
CA THR A 86 6.55 -6.55 4.53
C THR A 86 6.38 -7.21 3.18
N VAL A 87 7.44 -7.20 2.38
CA VAL A 87 7.54 -7.95 1.13
C VAL A 87 8.28 -9.25 1.39
N ILE A 88 7.63 -10.38 1.05
CA ILE A 88 8.22 -11.71 1.20
C ILE A 88 9.01 -12.08 -0.06
N SER A 89 8.49 -11.77 -1.24
CA SER A 89 9.13 -12.08 -2.51
C SER A 89 8.63 -11.19 -3.65
N GLY A 90 9.30 -11.26 -4.78
CA GLY A 90 8.90 -10.58 -6.02
C GLY A 90 9.55 -9.22 -6.24
N ILE A 91 10.10 -8.62 -5.21
CA ILE A 91 10.86 -7.37 -5.29
C ILE A 91 12.22 -7.63 -4.61
N PRO A 92 13.34 -7.23 -5.24
CA PRO A 92 14.66 -7.54 -4.69
C PRO A 92 15.06 -6.58 -3.55
N VAL A 93 14.36 -6.68 -2.43
CA VAL A 93 14.59 -5.90 -1.22
C VAL A 93 14.80 -6.83 -0.03
N ARG A 94 15.54 -6.35 0.96
CA ARG A 94 15.76 -7.06 2.24
C ARG A 94 15.24 -6.24 3.39
N ASN A 95 14.58 -6.92 4.33
CA ASN A 95 14.05 -6.31 5.54
C ASN A 95 13.16 -5.11 5.23
N TYR A 96 12.28 -5.29 4.24
CA TYR A 96 11.32 -4.28 3.82
C TYR A 96 10.22 -4.15 4.87
N ARG A 97 9.94 -2.92 5.26
CA ARG A 97 8.80 -2.62 6.12
C ARG A 97 8.14 -1.34 5.63
N ALA A 98 6.86 -1.42 5.35
CA ALA A 98 6.05 -0.28 4.97
C ALA A 98 4.96 -0.04 6.00
N GLU A 99 4.59 1.22 6.17
CA GLU A 99 3.46 1.62 6.99
C GLU A 99 2.61 2.63 6.25
N VAL A 100 1.30 2.42 6.33
CA VAL A 100 0.31 3.40 5.92
C VAL A 100 -0.35 3.92 7.20
N THR A 101 -0.30 5.23 7.41
CA THR A 101 -0.93 5.87 8.56
C THR A 101 -2.01 6.84 8.10
N LEU A 102 -3.13 6.84 8.81
CA LEU A 102 -4.28 7.69 8.55
C LEU A 102 -4.51 8.56 9.77
N ALA A 103 -4.59 9.87 9.56
CA ALA A 103 -4.91 10.81 10.61
C ALA A 103 -6.04 11.74 10.18
N PRO A 104 -7.02 12.05 11.05
CA PRO A 104 -8.03 13.04 10.73
C PRO A 104 -7.39 14.39 10.42
N ASP A 105 -7.92 15.07 9.39
CA ASP A 105 -7.41 16.37 8.98
C ASP A 105 -8.53 17.18 8.33
N ALA A 106 -8.94 18.25 8.97
CA ALA A 106 -9.94 19.22 8.45
C ALA A 106 -11.23 18.56 7.90
N GLY A 107 -11.74 17.56 8.62
CA GLY A 107 -12.94 16.81 8.20
C GLY A 107 -12.67 15.66 7.24
N GLY A 108 -11.45 15.53 6.75
CA GLY A 108 -11.01 14.42 5.91
C GLY A 108 -9.89 13.63 6.56
N THR A 109 -8.94 13.18 5.74
CA THR A 109 -7.85 12.30 6.18
C THR A 109 -6.53 12.73 5.58
N ARG A 110 -5.48 12.70 6.39
CA ARG A 110 -4.09 12.75 5.93
C ARG A 110 -3.58 11.32 5.82
N ILE A 111 -3.14 10.96 4.62
CA ILE A 111 -2.59 9.64 4.31
C ILE A 111 -1.09 9.78 4.19
N ARG A 112 -0.35 8.99 4.97
CA ARG A 112 1.11 8.89 4.87
C ARG A 112 1.48 7.45 4.59
N TRP A 113 2.27 7.21 3.55
CA TRP A 113 2.75 5.89 3.18
C TRP A 113 4.28 5.94 3.13
N ALA A 114 4.93 5.18 3.99
CA ALA A 114 6.37 5.19 4.13
C ALA A 114 6.92 3.77 4.14
N ALA A 115 8.12 3.58 3.63
CA ALA A 115 8.79 2.28 3.65
C ALA A 115 10.29 2.45 3.81
N SER A 116 10.92 1.43 4.38
CA SER A 116 12.37 1.33 4.49
C SER A 116 12.83 -0.10 4.20
N TRP A 117 14.05 -0.24 3.71
CA TRP A 117 14.68 -1.51 3.43
C TRP A 117 16.20 -1.35 3.41
N ASP A 118 16.91 -2.48 3.42
CA ASP A 118 18.37 -2.46 3.47
C ASP A 118 18.98 -1.84 2.21
N ARG A 119 20.07 -1.08 2.41
CA ARG A 119 20.81 -0.46 1.33
C ARG A 119 21.71 -1.49 0.64
N THR A 120 21.12 -2.21 -0.32
CA THR A 120 21.82 -3.12 -1.22
C THR A 120 21.87 -2.49 -2.62
N LEU A 121 22.67 -3.06 -3.53
CA LEU A 121 22.73 -2.59 -4.91
C LEU A 121 21.33 -2.70 -5.57
N ALA A 122 20.68 -3.86 -5.45
CA ALA A 122 19.33 -4.05 -5.95
C ALA A 122 18.32 -3.12 -5.26
N GLY A 123 18.47 -2.93 -3.94
CA GLY A 123 17.61 -2.04 -3.16
C GLY A 123 17.68 -0.58 -3.62
N ARG A 124 18.84 -0.14 -4.10
CA ARG A 124 19.00 1.21 -4.67
C ARG A 124 18.23 1.38 -5.99
N LEU A 125 18.19 0.33 -6.81
CA LEU A 125 17.42 0.35 -8.06
C LEU A 125 15.92 0.41 -7.75
N VAL A 126 15.48 -0.39 -6.78
CA VAL A 126 14.08 -0.35 -6.30
C VAL A 126 13.73 1.03 -5.76
N HIS A 127 14.65 1.68 -5.07
CA HIS A 127 14.42 3.02 -4.53
C HIS A 127 14.04 4.04 -5.61
N ARG A 128 14.69 3.99 -6.76
CA ARG A 128 14.35 4.86 -7.90
C ARG A 128 12.91 4.66 -8.36
N SER A 129 12.48 3.41 -8.46
CA SER A 129 11.10 3.07 -8.86
C SER A 129 10.08 3.51 -7.82
N LEU A 130 10.33 3.23 -6.54
CA LEU A 130 9.38 3.53 -5.47
C LEU A 130 9.27 5.02 -5.17
N ARG A 131 10.32 5.80 -5.37
CA ARG A 131 10.25 7.25 -5.26
C ARG A 131 9.22 7.86 -6.22
N ARG A 132 9.01 7.24 -7.36
CA ARG A 132 8.00 7.67 -8.35
C ARG A 132 6.65 7.03 -8.07
N ALA A 133 6.65 5.77 -7.64
CA ALA A 133 5.42 5.00 -7.45
C ALA A 133 4.62 5.46 -6.21
N TYR A 134 5.28 5.74 -5.10
CA TYR A 134 4.59 6.05 -3.84
C TYR A 134 3.70 7.31 -3.92
N PRO A 135 4.17 8.44 -4.47
CA PRO A 135 3.29 9.60 -4.63
C PRO A 135 2.06 9.30 -5.49
N GLN A 136 2.23 8.49 -6.54
CA GLN A 136 1.12 8.09 -7.39
C GLN A 136 0.13 7.19 -6.65
N ILE A 137 0.64 6.19 -5.90
CA ILE A 137 -0.21 5.27 -5.14
C ILE A 137 -1.04 6.04 -4.10
N VAL A 138 -0.41 6.92 -3.35
CA VAL A 138 -1.08 7.72 -2.34
C VAL A 138 -2.11 8.66 -2.98
N GLY A 139 -1.78 9.26 -4.12
CA GLY A 139 -2.73 10.09 -4.89
C GLY A 139 -3.91 9.29 -5.41
N ASP A 140 -3.66 8.08 -5.92
CA ASP A 140 -4.71 7.18 -6.39
C ASP A 140 -5.65 6.76 -5.24
N LEU A 141 -5.09 6.45 -4.09
CA LEU A 141 -5.86 6.10 -2.89
C LEU A 141 -6.72 7.27 -2.43
N ALA A 142 -6.14 8.47 -2.36
CA ALA A 142 -6.87 9.68 -1.97
C ALA A 142 -8.06 9.95 -2.88
N ARG A 143 -7.85 9.85 -4.19
CA ARG A 143 -8.92 10.07 -5.18
C ARG A 143 -9.99 8.99 -5.11
N ALA A 144 -9.60 7.72 -5.00
CA ALA A 144 -10.54 6.61 -4.89
C ALA A 144 -11.42 6.74 -3.63
N ALA A 145 -10.82 7.16 -2.53
CA ALA A 145 -11.56 7.38 -1.29
C ALA A 145 -12.58 8.54 -1.43
N GLU A 146 -12.21 9.61 -2.11
CA GLU A 146 -13.14 10.72 -2.38
C GLU A 146 -14.30 10.28 -3.27
N GLU A 147 -14.02 9.52 -4.32
CA GLU A 147 -15.06 8.99 -5.22
C GLU A 147 -16.03 8.08 -4.46
N ARG A 148 -15.49 7.22 -3.58
CA ARG A 148 -16.30 6.29 -2.79
C ARG A 148 -17.14 7.01 -1.73
N ALA A 149 -16.64 8.10 -1.17
CA ALA A 149 -17.34 8.90 -0.16
C ALA A 149 -18.31 9.90 -0.76
N ALA A 150 -18.24 10.16 -2.08
CA ALA A 150 -19.11 11.10 -2.74
C ALA A 150 -20.58 10.68 -2.62
N PRO A 151 -21.51 11.63 -2.40
CA PRO A 151 -22.94 11.28 -2.37
C PRO A 151 -23.37 10.67 -3.68
N VAL A 152 -24.16 9.58 -3.60
CA VAL A 152 -24.81 9.00 -4.77
C VAL A 152 -25.82 10.02 -5.27
N GLN A 153 -25.56 10.58 -6.46
CA GLN A 153 -26.55 11.42 -7.13
C GLN A 153 -27.60 10.50 -7.74
N GLY A 154 -28.76 10.48 -7.11
CA GLY A 154 -29.91 9.75 -7.60
C GLY A 154 -30.55 10.43 -8.82
#